data_c4d8841ee5872cee2318acf7a3891946
#
_entry.id   c4d8841ee5872cee2318acf7a3891946
#
_cell.length_a   1.000
_cell.length_b   1.000
_cell.length_c   1.000
_cell.angle_alpha   90.00
_cell.angle_beta   90.00
_cell.angle_gamma   90.00
#
_symmetry.space_group_name_H-M   'P 1'
#
loop_
_entity.id
_entity.type
_entity.pdbx_description
1 polymer ?
#
loop_
_entity_poly.entity_id
_entity_poly.type
_entity_poly.pdbx_seq_one_letter_code
_entity_poly.pdbx_strand_id
1 'polypeptide(L)'
;SKMKEYYAKAGVKTARYHLVTNLEEGLAFINQVGYPVIVKPDNGVGAAATYKLKNEAEVYDFYNNLPDVQYIMEEFINGLLVSYDGICDSNRDIIFETSHYFPDPVMEVVNNNLDMWYYSKKEIPAELKDAGRRTIKAFACNSRFFHCEFFILNEDKEGLGKKGEVFGLEVNMRPPGGFSPDMMNFANDINVYQIWANMVCYDQGYFD
;
A
#
# COMPACT_ATOMS: atom_id res chain seq x y z
N SER A 1 0.67 9.15 -8.45
CA SER A 1 -0.32 10.25 -8.25
C SER A 1 -1.76 9.78 -8.48
N LYS A 2 -2.09 9.11 -9.57
CA LYS A 2 -3.47 8.64 -9.83
C LYS A 2 -4.07 7.79 -8.72
N MET A 3 -3.31 6.88 -8.10
CA MET A 3 -3.83 6.08 -6.97
C MET A 3 -4.35 6.97 -5.84
N LYS A 4 -3.69 8.09 -5.55
CA LYS A 4 -4.09 9.00 -4.48
C LYS A 4 -5.43 9.70 -4.75
N GLU A 5 -5.75 9.95 -6.02
CA GLU A 5 -7.07 10.47 -6.41
C GLU A 5 -8.18 9.46 -6.12
N TYR A 6 -7.93 8.16 -6.36
CA TYR A 6 -8.88 7.10 -6.06
C TYR A 6 -9.03 6.88 -4.55
N TYR A 7 -7.92 6.94 -3.79
CA TYR A 7 -7.98 6.93 -2.33
C TYR A 7 -8.79 8.11 -1.79
N ALA A 8 -8.59 9.32 -2.33
CA ALA A 8 -9.37 10.50 -1.94
C ALA A 8 -10.87 10.30 -2.23
N LYS A 9 -11.24 9.73 -3.38
CA LYS A 9 -12.64 9.35 -3.70
C LYS A 9 -13.19 8.30 -2.73
N ALA A 10 -12.33 7.40 -2.25
CA ALA A 10 -12.69 6.42 -1.23
C ALA A 10 -12.81 7.03 0.18
N GLY A 11 -12.44 8.29 0.39
CA GLY A 11 -12.31 8.91 1.71
C GLY A 11 -11.21 8.25 2.56
N VAL A 12 -10.21 7.63 1.93
CA VAL A 12 -9.05 7.02 2.59
C VAL A 12 -7.89 8.01 2.55
N LYS A 13 -7.30 8.28 3.70
CA LYS A 13 -6.13 9.14 3.81
C LYS A 13 -4.91 8.51 3.14
N THR A 14 -4.01 9.34 2.61
CA THR A 14 -2.71 8.94 2.08
C THR A 14 -1.64 9.90 2.56
N ALA A 15 -0.37 9.55 2.44
CA ALA A 15 0.72 10.49 2.64
C ALA A 15 0.49 11.75 1.78
N ARG A 16 0.79 12.92 2.33
CA ARG A 16 0.89 14.16 1.55
C ARG A 16 1.96 13.96 0.48
N TYR A 17 1.78 14.55 -0.69
CA TYR A 17 2.69 14.32 -1.79
C TYR A 17 2.85 15.53 -2.70
N HIS A 18 3.95 15.53 -3.43
CA HIS A 18 4.28 16.49 -4.47
C HIS A 18 4.83 15.73 -5.68
N LEU A 19 4.38 16.05 -6.89
CA LEU A 19 5.04 15.57 -8.11
C LEU A 19 6.38 16.29 -8.27
N VAL A 20 7.44 15.51 -8.39
CA VAL A 20 8.78 16.08 -8.49
C VAL A 20 8.91 16.90 -9.78
N THR A 21 9.21 18.19 -9.62
CA THR A 21 9.41 19.17 -10.67
C THR A 21 10.82 19.75 -10.54
N ASN A 22 11.01 20.83 -9.82
CA ASN A 22 12.28 21.47 -9.55
C ASN A 22 12.63 21.46 -8.05
N LEU A 23 13.88 21.76 -7.75
CA LEU A 23 14.41 21.75 -6.39
C LEU A 23 13.65 22.70 -5.44
N GLU A 24 13.31 23.91 -5.92
CA GLU A 24 12.64 24.92 -5.10
C GLU A 24 11.27 24.44 -4.60
N GLU A 25 10.44 23.88 -5.48
CA GLU A 25 9.13 23.30 -5.13
C GLU A 25 9.28 22.07 -4.23
N GLY A 26 10.31 21.23 -4.46
CA GLY A 26 10.62 20.10 -3.59
C GLY A 26 10.98 20.54 -2.17
N LEU A 27 11.84 21.54 -2.03
CA LEU A 27 12.20 22.09 -0.72
C LEU A 27 11.00 22.78 -0.04
N ALA A 28 10.14 23.47 -0.80
CA ALA A 28 8.92 24.06 -0.27
C ALA A 28 7.96 22.99 0.28
N PHE A 29 7.82 21.86 -0.41
CA PHE A 29 7.05 20.73 0.09
C PHE A 29 7.67 20.12 1.37
N ILE A 30 8.99 19.93 1.40
CA ILE A 30 9.70 19.42 2.58
C ILE A 30 9.52 20.33 3.78
N ASN A 31 9.52 21.66 3.59
CA ASN A 31 9.25 22.61 4.65
C ASN A 31 7.84 22.47 5.27
N GLN A 32 6.88 21.91 4.53
CA GLN A 32 5.53 21.66 5.03
C GLN A 32 5.40 20.33 5.79
N VAL A 33 6.15 19.30 5.35
CA VAL A 33 5.96 17.92 5.87
C VAL A 33 7.10 17.45 6.77
N GLY A 34 8.27 18.12 6.72
CA GLY A 34 9.48 17.75 7.44
C GLY A 34 10.24 16.58 6.81
N TYR A 35 11.45 16.38 7.32
CA TYR A 35 12.27 15.20 7.00
C TYR A 35 11.87 13.99 7.87
N PRO A 36 12.12 12.76 7.38
CA PRO A 36 12.51 12.40 6.03
C PRO A 36 11.34 12.47 5.05
N VAL A 37 11.64 12.51 3.75
CA VAL A 37 10.65 12.28 2.68
C VAL A 37 11.01 11.04 1.87
N ILE A 38 10.02 10.45 1.22
CA ILE A 38 10.19 9.32 0.31
C ILE A 38 10.05 9.81 -1.12
N VAL A 39 10.99 9.46 -2.00
CA VAL A 39 10.88 9.71 -3.44
C VAL A 39 10.87 8.38 -4.19
N LYS A 40 9.94 8.23 -5.12
CA LYS A 40 9.78 7.02 -5.93
C LYS A 40 9.23 7.35 -7.32
N PRO A 41 9.45 6.52 -8.35
CA PRO A 41 8.79 6.70 -9.64
C PRO A 41 7.26 6.73 -9.47
N ASP A 42 6.59 7.68 -10.13
CA ASP A 42 5.12 7.79 -10.08
C ASP A 42 4.42 6.60 -10.74
N ASN A 43 5.09 5.98 -11.73
CA ASN A 43 4.68 4.75 -12.41
C ASN A 43 5.76 3.69 -12.19
N GLY A 44 5.78 3.06 -11.03
CA GLY A 44 6.73 1.99 -10.68
C GLY A 44 6.01 0.78 -10.08
N VAL A 45 6.70 -0.36 -10.04
CA VAL A 45 6.26 -1.56 -9.35
C VAL A 45 7.31 -1.94 -8.29
N GLY A 46 6.84 -2.19 -7.08
CA GLY A 46 7.69 -2.54 -5.95
C GLY A 46 8.53 -1.38 -5.42
N ALA A 47 9.49 -1.70 -4.56
CA ALA A 47 10.37 -0.71 -3.91
C ALA A 47 11.57 -0.26 -4.77
N ALA A 48 11.63 -0.66 -6.05
CA ALA A 48 12.73 -0.31 -6.94
C ALA A 48 12.81 1.19 -7.16
N ALA A 49 14.04 1.74 -7.07
CA ALA A 49 14.31 3.18 -7.20
C ALA A 49 13.52 4.07 -6.22
N THR A 50 13.21 3.54 -5.03
CA THR A 50 12.60 4.27 -3.93
C THR A 50 13.69 4.70 -2.94
N TYR A 51 13.75 5.99 -2.63
CA TYR A 51 14.77 6.55 -1.74
C TYR A 51 14.12 7.30 -0.58
N LYS A 52 14.74 7.19 0.60
CA LYS A 52 14.39 7.95 1.79
C LYS A 52 15.40 9.09 1.97
N LEU A 53 14.99 10.31 1.69
CA LEU A 53 15.83 11.49 1.80
C LEU A 53 15.69 12.07 3.21
N LYS A 54 16.80 12.10 3.94
CA LYS A 54 16.83 12.40 5.38
C LYS A 54 17.24 13.84 5.70
N ASN A 55 17.88 14.51 4.74
CA ASN A 55 18.44 15.85 4.92
C ASN A 55 18.55 16.57 3.57
N GLU A 56 18.87 17.85 3.64
CA GLU A 56 18.97 18.73 2.48
C GLU A 56 20.05 18.29 1.48
N ALA A 57 21.18 17.77 1.96
CA ALA A 57 22.25 17.30 1.07
C ALA A 57 21.80 16.12 0.19
N GLU A 58 21.04 15.18 0.76
CA GLU A 58 20.46 14.06 0.01
C GLU A 58 19.41 14.52 -1.01
N VAL A 59 18.67 15.60 -0.70
CA VAL A 59 17.73 16.22 -1.64
C VAL A 59 18.47 16.86 -2.82
N TYR A 60 19.53 17.62 -2.57
CA TYR A 60 20.37 18.18 -3.64
C TYR A 60 20.96 17.08 -4.53
N ASP A 61 21.48 16.01 -3.92
CA ASP A 61 22.04 14.88 -4.68
C ASP A 61 20.98 14.20 -5.55
N PHE A 62 19.79 13.97 -5.00
CA PHE A 62 18.66 13.43 -5.76
C PHE A 62 18.30 14.29 -6.97
N TYR A 63 18.16 15.60 -6.81
CA TYR A 63 17.80 16.49 -7.93
C TYR A 63 18.93 16.64 -8.96
N ASN A 64 20.20 16.57 -8.54
CA ASN A 64 21.33 16.60 -9.44
C ASN A 64 21.44 15.33 -10.30
N ASN A 65 20.93 14.21 -9.80
CA ASN A 65 20.95 12.90 -10.46
C ASN A 65 19.56 12.40 -10.84
N LEU A 66 18.59 13.32 -10.98
CA LEU A 66 17.19 12.97 -11.22
C LEU A 66 17.05 12.16 -12.52
N PRO A 67 16.52 10.91 -12.45
CA PRO A 67 16.28 10.10 -13.64
C PRO A 67 15.23 10.71 -14.57
N ASP A 68 15.30 10.39 -15.86
CA ASP A 68 14.35 10.87 -16.89
C ASP A 68 13.01 10.09 -16.81
N VAL A 69 12.41 10.06 -15.61
CA VAL A 69 11.08 9.54 -15.35
C VAL A 69 10.41 10.39 -14.30
N GLN A 70 9.09 10.48 -14.33
CA GLN A 70 8.35 11.24 -13.34
C GLN A 70 8.45 10.57 -11.96
N TYR A 71 8.93 11.33 -10.97
CA TYR A 71 8.95 10.95 -9.56
C TYR A 71 7.83 11.64 -8.77
N ILE A 72 7.41 10.98 -7.71
CA ILE A 72 6.57 11.52 -6.65
C ILE A 72 7.38 11.59 -5.36
N MET A 73 7.29 12.72 -4.66
CA MET A 73 7.85 12.91 -3.32
C MET A 73 6.70 12.83 -2.31
N GLU A 74 6.84 11.99 -1.32
CA GLU A 74 5.82 11.74 -0.31
C GLU A 74 6.34 12.04 1.08
N GLU A 75 5.46 12.53 1.94
CA GLU A 75 5.71 12.59 3.36
C GLU A 75 5.97 11.20 3.93
N PHE A 76 6.99 11.06 4.76
CA PHE A 76 7.27 9.80 5.42
C PHE A 76 6.20 9.48 6.49
N ILE A 77 5.63 8.29 6.38
CA ILE A 77 4.70 7.74 7.37
C ILE A 77 5.46 6.78 8.29
N ASN A 78 5.52 7.11 9.59
CA ASN A 78 5.92 6.17 10.62
C ASN A 78 4.73 5.28 10.98
N GLY A 79 4.64 4.13 10.35
CA GLY A 79 3.49 3.24 10.49
C GLY A 79 3.86 1.78 10.28
N LEU A 80 3.05 0.91 10.84
CA LEU A 80 3.09 -0.52 10.58
C LEU A 80 2.52 -0.77 9.19
N LEU A 81 3.30 -1.39 8.30
CA LEU A 81 2.81 -1.81 7.00
C LEU A 81 1.91 -3.03 7.15
N VAL A 82 0.73 -2.95 6.58
CA VAL A 82 -0.24 -4.03 6.53
C VAL A 82 -0.84 -4.15 5.14
N SER A 83 -1.27 -5.35 4.77
CA SER A 83 -2.07 -5.53 3.55
C SER A 83 -3.54 -5.78 3.87
N TYR A 84 -4.38 -5.47 2.89
CA TYR A 84 -5.75 -5.94 2.82
C TYR A 84 -5.91 -6.67 1.49
N ASP A 85 -6.08 -7.97 1.58
CA ASP A 85 -6.04 -8.91 0.47
C ASP A 85 -7.35 -9.65 0.33
N GLY A 86 -7.66 -10.08 -0.90
CA GLY A 86 -8.85 -10.90 -1.10
C GLY A 86 -9.22 -11.11 -2.55
N ILE A 87 -10.44 -11.56 -2.75
CA ILE A 87 -11.05 -11.83 -4.05
C ILE A 87 -12.41 -11.15 -4.09
N CYS A 88 -12.73 -10.52 -5.21
CA CYS A 88 -14.06 -9.99 -5.49
C CYS A 88 -14.65 -10.62 -6.76
N ASP A 89 -15.98 -10.71 -6.79
CA ASP A 89 -16.77 -11.19 -7.93
C ASP A 89 -17.01 -10.11 -9.01
N SER A 90 -17.82 -10.41 -10.00
CA SER A 90 -18.16 -9.48 -11.09
C SER A 90 -19.00 -8.29 -10.62
N ASN A 91 -19.73 -8.42 -9.52
CA ASN A 91 -20.53 -7.36 -8.92
C ASN A 91 -19.70 -6.45 -8.00
N ARG A 92 -18.40 -6.80 -7.79
CA ARG A 92 -17.50 -6.14 -6.84
C ARG A 92 -17.79 -6.48 -5.37
N ASP A 93 -18.53 -7.56 -5.14
CA ASP A 93 -18.74 -8.08 -3.80
C ASP A 93 -17.51 -8.87 -3.38
N ILE A 94 -17.07 -8.65 -2.14
CA ILE A 94 -15.88 -9.32 -1.61
C ILE A 94 -16.29 -10.70 -1.11
N ILE A 95 -15.82 -11.74 -1.79
CA ILE A 95 -16.09 -13.14 -1.46
C ILE A 95 -15.08 -13.76 -0.50
N PHE A 96 -13.88 -13.19 -0.42
CA PHE A 96 -12.85 -13.53 0.55
C PHE A 96 -12.01 -12.31 0.87
N GLU A 97 -11.67 -12.14 2.15
CA GLU A 97 -10.78 -11.06 2.61
C GLU A 97 -9.89 -11.52 3.76
N THR A 98 -8.66 -11.03 3.78
CA THR A 98 -7.65 -11.32 4.80
C THR A 98 -6.66 -10.17 4.92
N SER A 99 -5.69 -10.28 5.83
CA SER A 99 -4.67 -9.25 6.05
C SER A 99 -3.34 -9.88 6.45
N HIS A 100 -2.25 -9.31 5.94
CA HIS A 100 -0.89 -9.63 6.35
C HIS A 100 -0.23 -8.43 7.00
N TYR A 101 0.69 -8.69 7.90
CA TYR A 101 1.41 -7.70 8.69
C TYR A 101 2.89 -7.82 8.43
N PHE A 102 3.54 -6.70 8.11
CA PHE A 102 4.96 -6.60 7.78
C PHE A 102 5.64 -5.74 8.87
N PRO A 103 6.19 -6.36 9.93
CA PRO A 103 6.76 -5.60 11.05
C PRO A 103 7.98 -4.79 10.66
N ASP A 104 8.78 -5.29 9.72
CA ASP A 104 9.96 -4.59 9.23
C ASP A 104 9.60 -3.71 8.02
N PRO A 105 10.17 -2.50 7.91
CA PRO A 105 9.95 -1.64 6.76
C PRO A 105 10.46 -2.30 5.48
N VAL A 106 9.56 -2.68 4.58
CA VAL A 106 9.91 -3.41 3.33
C VAL A 106 10.98 -2.68 2.53
N MET A 107 10.96 -1.35 2.49
CA MET A 107 11.98 -0.56 1.81
C MET A 107 13.37 -0.76 2.43
N GLU A 108 13.49 -0.85 3.75
CA GLU A 108 14.77 -1.10 4.43
C GLU A 108 15.24 -2.53 4.21
N VAL A 109 14.31 -3.48 4.21
CA VAL A 109 14.58 -4.90 3.89
C VAL A 109 15.15 -5.03 2.49
N VAL A 110 14.49 -4.43 1.48
CA VAL A 110 14.93 -4.49 0.07
C VAL A 110 16.26 -3.77 -0.14
N ASN A 111 16.41 -2.56 0.41
CA ASN A 111 17.61 -1.74 0.19
C ASN A 111 18.86 -2.33 0.89
N ASN A 112 18.68 -3.05 1.98
CA ASN A 112 19.78 -3.64 2.75
C ASN A 112 19.91 -5.16 2.56
N ASN A 113 19.13 -5.75 1.64
CA ASN A 113 19.10 -7.19 1.37
C ASN A 113 18.95 -8.03 2.64
N LEU A 114 18.01 -7.62 3.50
CA LEU A 114 17.68 -8.30 4.75
C LEU A 114 16.63 -9.39 4.52
N ASP A 115 16.53 -10.32 5.47
CA ASP A 115 15.46 -11.31 5.48
C ASP A 115 14.12 -10.62 5.74
N MET A 116 13.10 -10.98 4.96
CA MET A 116 11.73 -10.49 5.15
C MET A 116 10.91 -11.54 5.87
N TRP A 117 10.21 -11.11 6.91
CA TRP A 117 9.19 -11.93 7.55
C TRP A 117 7.87 -11.15 7.66
N TYR A 118 6.77 -11.88 7.60
CA TYR A 118 5.43 -11.33 7.74
C TYR A 118 4.48 -12.42 8.23
N TYR A 119 3.34 -12.03 8.73
CA TYR A 119 2.37 -12.97 9.28
C TYR A 119 0.93 -12.54 8.96
N SER A 120 0.02 -13.52 8.91
CA SER A 120 -1.41 -13.28 8.76
C SER A 120 -2.07 -13.16 10.13
N LYS A 121 -3.08 -12.29 10.23
CA LYS A 121 -4.02 -12.27 11.36
C LYS A 121 -5.36 -12.80 10.89
N LYS A 122 -5.98 -13.65 11.70
CA LYS A 122 -7.31 -14.17 11.43
C LYS A 122 -8.37 -13.06 11.44
N GLU A 123 -8.23 -12.08 12.34
CA GLU A 123 -9.16 -10.96 12.46
C GLU A 123 -8.52 -9.70 11.83
N ILE A 124 -9.25 -9.11 10.89
CA ILE A 124 -8.88 -7.83 10.28
C ILE A 124 -9.41 -6.71 11.18
N PRO A 125 -8.57 -5.75 11.64
CA PRO A 125 -9.06 -4.59 12.37
C PRO A 125 -10.16 -3.85 11.62
N ALA A 126 -11.17 -3.38 12.34
CA ALA A 126 -12.37 -2.78 11.74
C ALA A 126 -12.03 -1.59 10.83
N GLU A 127 -11.10 -0.74 11.25
CA GLU A 127 -10.65 0.44 10.50
C GLU A 127 -9.93 0.05 9.20
N LEU A 128 -9.08 -0.98 9.23
CA LEU A 128 -8.40 -1.50 8.04
C LEU A 128 -9.41 -2.14 7.08
N LYS A 129 -10.34 -2.92 7.61
CA LYS A 129 -11.40 -3.57 6.84
C LYS A 129 -12.29 -2.55 6.13
N ASP A 130 -12.72 -1.50 6.83
CA ASP A 130 -13.51 -0.41 6.26
C ASP A 130 -12.72 0.35 5.17
N ALA A 131 -11.48 0.76 5.47
CA ALA A 131 -10.62 1.43 4.49
C ALA A 131 -10.37 0.56 3.25
N GLY A 132 -10.08 -0.72 3.44
CA GLY A 132 -9.88 -1.69 2.36
C GLY A 132 -11.12 -1.83 1.47
N ARG A 133 -12.28 -2.05 2.05
CA ARG A 133 -13.55 -2.19 1.31
C ARG A 133 -13.90 -0.93 0.52
N ARG A 134 -13.74 0.26 1.10
CA ARG A 134 -13.93 1.53 0.39
C ARG A 134 -12.94 1.69 -0.75
N THR A 135 -11.69 1.28 -0.57
CA THR A 135 -10.65 1.28 -1.60
C THR A 135 -11.05 0.38 -2.77
N ILE A 136 -11.38 -0.89 -2.52
CA ILE A 136 -11.79 -1.85 -3.57
C ILE A 136 -12.97 -1.30 -4.38
N LYS A 137 -13.94 -0.71 -3.72
CA LYS A 137 -15.09 -0.08 -4.39
C LYS A 137 -14.70 1.11 -5.27
N ALA A 138 -13.84 2.00 -4.77
CA ALA A 138 -13.39 3.19 -5.50
C ALA A 138 -12.51 2.85 -6.70
N PHE A 139 -11.65 1.81 -6.57
CA PHE A 139 -10.82 1.31 -7.68
C PHE A 139 -11.56 0.39 -8.64
N ALA A 140 -12.86 0.17 -8.42
CA ALA A 140 -13.72 -0.65 -9.27
C ALA A 140 -13.16 -2.07 -9.52
N CYS A 141 -12.57 -2.67 -8.50
CA CYS A 141 -12.08 -4.05 -8.57
C CYS A 141 -13.22 -5.02 -8.82
N ASN A 142 -13.10 -5.87 -9.82
CA ASN A 142 -14.10 -6.90 -10.14
C ASN A 142 -13.46 -8.13 -10.73
N SER A 143 -14.02 -9.30 -10.46
CA SER A 143 -13.61 -10.62 -10.97
C SER A 143 -12.11 -10.86 -10.85
N ARG A 144 -11.52 -10.54 -9.67
CA ARG A 144 -10.08 -10.71 -9.46
C ARG A 144 -9.65 -10.72 -8.00
N PHE A 145 -8.40 -11.12 -7.81
CA PHE A 145 -7.66 -10.83 -6.59
C PHE A 145 -7.36 -9.35 -6.45
N PHE A 146 -7.25 -8.91 -5.21
CA PHE A 146 -6.69 -7.61 -4.86
C PHE A 146 -5.66 -7.76 -3.74
N HIS A 147 -4.67 -6.90 -3.78
CA HIS A 147 -3.61 -6.74 -2.79
C HIS A 147 -3.41 -5.23 -2.57
N CYS A 148 -3.92 -4.74 -1.47
CA CYS A 148 -3.84 -3.32 -1.12
C CYS A 148 -2.95 -3.15 0.09
N GLU A 149 -2.02 -2.23 0.03
CA GLU A 149 -1.11 -1.93 1.13
C GLU A 149 -1.54 -0.65 1.84
N PHE A 150 -1.43 -0.69 3.17
CA PHE A 150 -1.77 0.40 4.06
C PHE A 150 -0.72 0.57 5.15
N PHE A 151 -0.61 1.77 5.68
CA PHE A 151 0.06 2.03 6.95
C PHE A 151 -0.96 2.22 8.07
N ILE A 152 -0.69 1.65 9.24
CA ILE A 152 -1.35 2.00 10.50
C ILE A 152 -0.37 2.86 11.28
N LEU A 153 -0.73 4.14 11.57
CA LEU A 153 0.18 5.06 12.25
C LEU A 153 0.61 4.54 13.62
N ASN A 154 1.93 4.56 13.88
CA ASN A 154 2.51 4.16 15.15
C ASN A 154 2.39 5.26 16.23
N GLU A 155 2.23 6.51 15.82
CA GLU A 155 2.21 7.70 16.67
C GLU A 155 1.35 8.80 16.06
N ASP A 156 1.00 9.79 16.87
CA ASP A 156 0.37 11.03 16.40
C ASP A 156 1.38 11.84 15.60
N LYS A 157 0.98 12.36 14.45
CA LYS A 157 1.79 13.30 13.65
C LYS A 157 0.95 14.51 13.26
N GLU A 158 1.42 15.68 13.64
CA GLU A 158 0.76 16.94 13.33
C GLU A 158 0.59 17.13 11.82
N GLY A 159 -0.58 17.56 11.39
CA GLY A 159 -0.92 17.76 9.97
C GLY A 159 -1.11 16.48 9.16
N LEU A 160 -0.89 15.28 9.74
CA LEU A 160 -1.10 14.00 9.09
C LEU A 160 -2.27 13.22 9.73
N GLY A 161 -2.13 12.81 11.00
CA GLY A 161 -3.16 12.01 11.65
C GLY A 161 -2.79 11.53 13.06
N LYS A 162 -3.64 10.66 13.59
CA LYS A 162 -3.52 10.10 14.93
C LYS A 162 -3.00 8.66 14.88
N LYS A 163 -2.35 8.22 15.97
CA LYS A 163 -1.96 6.83 16.17
C LYS A 163 -3.15 5.89 15.92
N GLY A 164 -2.90 4.83 15.16
CA GLY A 164 -3.91 3.84 14.79
C GLY A 164 -4.70 4.18 13.53
N GLU A 165 -4.65 5.39 13.01
CA GLU A 165 -5.30 5.73 11.73
C GLU A 165 -4.65 5.00 10.56
N VAL A 166 -5.50 4.63 9.57
CA VAL A 166 -5.12 3.86 8.39
C VAL A 166 -4.90 4.77 7.20
N PHE A 167 -3.76 4.60 6.53
CA PHE A 167 -3.34 5.36 5.35
C PHE A 167 -3.08 4.44 4.17
N GLY A 168 -3.69 4.74 3.02
CA GLY A 168 -3.47 3.99 1.79
C GLY A 168 -2.07 4.24 1.22
N LEU A 169 -1.42 3.16 0.81
CA LEU A 169 -0.09 3.20 0.20
C LEU A 169 -0.14 2.78 -1.27
N GLU A 170 -0.55 1.54 -1.55
CA GLU A 170 -0.53 0.97 -2.90
C GLU A 170 -1.73 0.04 -3.13
N VAL A 171 -2.19 -0.04 -4.38
CA VAL A 171 -3.24 -0.97 -4.82
C VAL A 171 -2.74 -1.81 -5.98
N ASN A 172 -2.72 -3.12 -5.79
CA ASN A 172 -2.37 -4.10 -6.80
C ASN A 172 -3.58 -5.01 -7.07
N MET A 173 -4.05 -5.03 -8.32
CA MET A 173 -5.19 -5.85 -8.74
C MET A 173 -4.74 -7.25 -9.16
N ARG A 174 -4.06 -7.94 -8.26
CA ARG A 174 -3.47 -9.26 -8.40
C ARG A 174 -3.33 -9.93 -7.03
N PRO A 175 -3.07 -11.25 -6.95
CA PRO A 175 -2.69 -11.87 -5.69
C PRO A 175 -1.36 -11.29 -5.16
N PRO A 176 -1.16 -11.24 -3.83
CA PRO A 176 0.13 -10.95 -3.25
C PRO A 176 1.18 -11.98 -3.68
N GLY A 177 2.45 -11.59 -3.61
CA GLY A 177 3.57 -12.43 -4.01
C GLY A 177 3.97 -13.49 -2.97
N GLY A 178 4.98 -14.28 -3.35
CA GLY A 178 5.58 -15.28 -2.46
C GLY A 178 4.59 -16.36 -2.01
N PHE A 179 4.69 -16.74 -0.74
CA PHE A 179 3.84 -17.74 -0.11
C PHE A 179 2.53 -17.19 0.46
N SER A 180 2.18 -15.94 0.19
CA SER A 180 0.99 -15.30 0.76
C SER A 180 -0.31 -16.06 0.46
N PRO A 181 -0.56 -16.61 -0.75
CA PRO A 181 -1.75 -17.43 -0.97
C PRO A 181 -1.81 -18.69 -0.11
N ASP A 182 -0.67 -19.35 0.13
CA ASP A 182 -0.61 -20.50 1.03
C ASP A 182 -0.84 -20.09 2.49
N MET A 183 -0.30 -18.95 2.89
CA MET A 183 -0.56 -18.37 4.22
C MET A 183 -2.03 -18.01 4.41
N MET A 184 -2.73 -17.56 3.37
CA MET A 184 -4.19 -17.35 3.38
C MET A 184 -4.92 -18.65 3.71
N ASN A 185 -4.51 -19.76 3.09
CA ASN A 185 -5.10 -21.07 3.33
C ASN A 185 -4.92 -21.49 4.80
N PHE A 186 -3.70 -21.42 5.33
CA PHE A 186 -3.41 -21.82 6.70
C PHE A 186 -4.08 -20.91 7.74
N ALA A 187 -4.07 -19.59 7.53
CA ALA A 187 -4.61 -18.65 8.49
C ALA A 187 -6.14 -18.67 8.58
N ASN A 188 -6.82 -19.06 7.51
CA ASN A 188 -8.28 -18.99 7.41
C ASN A 188 -8.95 -20.37 7.29
N ASP A 189 -8.16 -21.46 7.27
CA ASP A 189 -8.66 -22.84 7.09
C ASP A 189 -9.51 -22.98 5.81
N ILE A 190 -8.96 -22.52 4.68
CA ILE A 190 -9.63 -22.47 3.38
C ILE A 190 -8.71 -23.02 2.28
N ASN A 191 -9.24 -23.08 1.06
CA ASN A 191 -8.46 -23.21 -0.17
C ASN A 191 -8.72 -22.01 -1.08
N VAL A 192 -7.84 -21.00 -1.01
CA VAL A 192 -7.97 -19.76 -1.78
C VAL A 192 -7.91 -20.01 -3.28
N TYR A 193 -7.18 -21.04 -3.71
CA TYR A 193 -7.10 -21.43 -5.13
C TYR A 193 -8.45 -21.98 -5.62
N GLN A 194 -9.15 -22.75 -4.78
CA GLN A 194 -10.50 -23.21 -5.09
C GLN A 194 -11.50 -22.06 -5.14
N ILE A 195 -11.43 -21.13 -4.17
CA ILE A 195 -12.27 -19.91 -4.16
C ILE A 195 -12.05 -19.11 -5.46
N TRP A 196 -10.78 -18.95 -5.86
CA TRP A 196 -10.43 -18.29 -7.11
C TRP A 196 -11.00 -19.00 -8.33
N ALA A 197 -10.81 -20.32 -8.43
CA ALA A 197 -11.34 -21.12 -9.53
C ALA A 197 -12.88 -21.03 -9.61
N ASN A 198 -13.56 -21.12 -8.48
CA ASN A 198 -15.01 -21.00 -8.39
C ASN A 198 -15.47 -19.61 -8.86
N MET A 199 -14.80 -18.54 -8.42
CA MET A 199 -15.12 -17.19 -8.84
C MET A 199 -14.94 -17.01 -10.35
N VAL A 200 -13.86 -17.51 -10.93
CA VAL A 200 -13.61 -17.39 -12.37
C VAL A 200 -14.61 -18.18 -13.19
N CYS A 201 -14.99 -19.40 -12.75
CA CYS A 201 -15.87 -20.28 -13.50
C CYS A 201 -17.35 -19.97 -13.30
N TYR A 202 -17.74 -19.54 -12.12
CA TYR A 202 -19.15 -19.49 -11.69
C TYR A 202 -19.55 -18.14 -11.04
N ASP A 203 -18.62 -17.21 -10.94
CA ASP A 203 -18.79 -15.92 -10.25
C ASP A 203 -19.23 -16.05 -8.77
N GLN A 204 -18.79 -17.14 -8.12
CA GLN A 204 -19.09 -17.48 -6.73
C GLN A 204 -17.84 -17.99 -6.03
N GLY A 205 -17.67 -17.67 -4.74
CA GLY A 205 -16.53 -18.16 -3.96
C GLY A 205 -16.74 -19.54 -3.37
N TYR A 206 -17.96 -19.82 -2.94
CA TYR A 206 -18.34 -21.03 -2.21
C TYR A 206 -19.57 -21.66 -2.84
N PHE A 207 -19.65 -22.99 -2.74
CA PHE A 207 -20.83 -23.80 -3.07
C PHE A 207 -21.28 -24.50 -1.79
N ASP A 208 -22.57 -24.54 -1.59
CA ASP A 208 -23.22 -25.33 -0.50
C ASP A 208 -23.15 -26.85 -0.79
#